data_f816b3ccc389978440ff5fd57fe9d3b2
#
_entry.id   f816b3ccc389978440ff5fd57fe9d3b2
#
_cell.length_a   1.000
_cell.length_b   1.000
_cell.length_c   1.000
_cell.angle_alpha   90.00
_cell.angle_beta   90.00
_cell.angle_gamma   90.00
#
_symmetry.space_group_name_H-M   'P 1'
#
loop_
_entity.id
_entity.type
_entity.pdbx_description
1 polymer ?
#
loop_
_entity_poly.entity_id
_entity_poly.type
_entity_poly.pdbx_seq_one_letter_code
_entity_poly.pdbx_strand_id
1 'polypeptide(L)'
;IEGKAAVDSGVCVVARNAGVVERSASNEIIIKRDSDGNRDVYHLTKFKRSNQSNCYNQKPIVFKGNHVEKGEVIADGPSTKNGEIALGKNPLIGFMTWEGYNYEDAVLLSEKLVQDDVYTSVHIEEYEAEARDTKLGPEEITRDVPGVGEDALKDLDERGIIRIGAEVRAGDILVGKVTPKGETELTAEERLLRAIFGEKAREVRDTSLKVPHGAYGIIVDAKVFTRENGDELAPGVNQSVRIYIAQKRKISVGDKMAGRHGNKGVVSRVLPVEDMPFLPNGRPLDIVLNPLGVPSRMNIGQVLEIHLSLAAKALGFNVSTPVFDGANEDDIQDTLELANDYVNMEWSAFQKKYNDLLRPEVMEYLGEHLEHRGLWKGVPIQRDGKVLLRDGRTGEYFDSPTTIGHMHYLKLHHLVDDKIHARSTGPYALVTQQPLGGKAQFGGQRFGEMEVWALEAYGASYTLQEIMTVKSDDVVGRVKTYEAIIKGENIPEPGIPESFKVLLKELQSLGLDVRVLRDNGEEVEMSENIDYADSDLDLRSIIEGDRRYEEKEESFGSFGFQKQEFKDGELVDSEEEDDYIDEPEEDDSYIDDDYSDNDKL
;
A
#
# COMPACT_ATOMS: atom_id res chain seq x y z
N ILE A 1 -14.18 27.58 11.92
CA ILE A 1 -13.08 27.45 10.94
C ILE A 1 -13.34 26.24 10.04
N GLU A 2 -13.69 25.08 10.58
CA GLU A 2 -13.85 23.81 9.89
C GLU A 2 -14.91 23.88 8.76
N GLY A 3 -16.08 24.44 9.03
CA GLY A 3 -17.14 24.60 8.03
C GLY A 3 -16.74 25.60 6.92
N LYS A 4 -16.12 26.72 7.30
CA LYS A 4 -15.66 27.69 6.31
C LYS A 4 -14.55 27.15 5.42
N ALA A 5 -13.57 26.46 6.01
CA ALA A 5 -12.49 25.83 5.26
C ALA A 5 -13.00 24.74 4.29
N ALA A 6 -13.99 23.94 4.68
CA ALA A 6 -14.61 22.94 3.82
C ALA A 6 -15.32 23.56 2.61
N VAL A 7 -16.05 24.65 2.83
CA VAL A 7 -16.75 25.38 1.75
C VAL A 7 -15.77 26.10 0.84
N ASP A 8 -14.80 26.85 1.40
CA ASP A 8 -13.84 27.65 0.64
C ASP A 8 -12.86 26.77 -0.18
N SER A 9 -12.58 25.55 0.26
CA SER A 9 -11.76 24.58 -0.50
C SER A 9 -12.44 24.06 -1.78
N GLY A 10 -13.75 24.24 -1.91
CA GLY A 10 -14.52 23.77 -3.07
C GLY A 10 -14.76 22.25 -3.10
N VAL A 11 -14.44 21.51 -2.02
CA VAL A 11 -14.72 20.07 -1.93
C VAL A 11 -16.20 19.78 -1.72
N CYS A 12 -16.92 20.69 -1.04
CA CYS A 12 -18.37 20.62 -0.86
C CYS A 12 -19.09 21.36 -1.99
N VAL A 13 -20.26 20.88 -2.37
CA VAL A 13 -21.14 21.57 -3.33
C VAL A 13 -22.12 22.44 -2.57
N VAL A 14 -22.16 23.73 -2.93
CA VAL A 14 -23.03 24.73 -2.29
C VAL A 14 -24.12 25.17 -3.24
N ALA A 15 -25.30 25.46 -2.69
CA ALA A 15 -26.42 25.98 -3.45
C ALA A 15 -26.14 27.42 -3.97
N ARG A 16 -26.26 27.63 -5.27
CA ARG A 16 -26.07 28.97 -5.90
C ARG A 16 -27.23 29.90 -5.62
N ASN A 17 -28.44 29.36 -5.55
CA ASN A 17 -29.69 30.07 -5.30
C ASN A 17 -30.54 29.30 -4.30
N ALA A 18 -31.44 30.01 -3.61
CA ALA A 18 -32.44 29.37 -2.75
C ALA A 18 -33.53 28.67 -3.61
N GLY A 19 -34.02 27.53 -3.10
CA GLY A 19 -35.03 26.76 -3.81
C GLY A 19 -35.37 25.43 -3.16
N VAL A 20 -36.23 24.67 -3.83
CA VAL A 20 -36.69 23.37 -3.40
C VAL A 20 -36.00 22.27 -4.22
N VAL A 21 -35.48 21.25 -3.56
CA VAL A 21 -34.83 20.08 -4.19
C VAL A 21 -35.92 19.26 -4.91
N GLU A 22 -35.86 19.26 -6.24
CA GLU A 22 -36.78 18.51 -7.10
C GLU A 22 -36.29 17.03 -7.25
N ARG A 23 -34.97 16.86 -7.39
CA ARG A 23 -34.34 15.55 -7.53
C ARG A 23 -33.00 15.52 -6.79
N SER A 24 -32.76 14.46 -6.04
CA SER A 24 -31.47 14.14 -5.46
C SER A 24 -31.06 12.73 -5.88
N ALA A 25 -29.97 12.63 -6.63
CA ALA A 25 -29.41 11.37 -7.11
C ALA A 25 -27.92 11.34 -6.78
N SER A 26 -27.29 10.16 -6.88
CA SER A 26 -25.88 10.00 -6.54
C SER A 26 -24.93 10.84 -7.41
N ASN A 27 -25.31 11.13 -8.64
CA ASN A 27 -24.51 11.85 -9.64
C ASN A 27 -24.99 13.27 -9.92
N GLU A 28 -26.22 13.63 -9.51
CA GLU A 28 -26.77 14.97 -9.77
C GLU A 28 -27.79 15.39 -8.72
N ILE A 29 -27.86 16.69 -8.46
CA ILE A 29 -28.90 17.34 -7.66
C ILE A 29 -29.56 18.41 -8.52
N ILE A 30 -30.90 18.44 -8.56
CA ILE A 30 -31.69 19.45 -9.29
C ILE A 30 -32.49 20.24 -8.28
N ILE A 31 -32.29 21.57 -8.26
CA ILE A 31 -32.97 22.50 -7.37
C ILE A 31 -33.83 23.43 -8.24
N LYS A 32 -35.11 23.55 -7.92
CA LYS A 32 -36.02 24.52 -8.51
C LYS A 32 -35.92 25.82 -7.72
N ARG A 33 -35.46 26.89 -8.35
CA ARG A 33 -35.28 28.20 -7.72
C ARG A 33 -36.61 28.79 -7.31
N ASP A 34 -36.64 29.47 -6.18
CA ASP A 34 -37.82 30.19 -5.70
C ASP A 34 -38.05 31.48 -6.47
N SER A 35 -37.00 32.12 -7.00
CA SER A 35 -37.05 33.45 -7.64
C SER A 35 -37.71 33.44 -9.01
N ASP A 36 -37.38 32.47 -9.87
CA ASP A 36 -37.73 32.42 -11.28
C ASP A 36 -38.29 31.06 -11.73
N GLY A 37 -38.37 30.10 -10.83
CA GLY A 37 -38.85 28.75 -11.10
C GLY A 37 -37.94 27.91 -12.02
N ASN A 38 -36.78 28.46 -12.41
CA ASN A 38 -35.80 27.76 -13.24
C ASN A 38 -35.11 26.66 -12.42
N ARG A 39 -34.48 25.70 -13.13
CA ARG A 39 -33.78 24.58 -12.53
C ARG A 39 -32.28 24.83 -12.50
N ASP A 40 -31.67 24.69 -11.32
CA ASP A 40 -30.23 24.60 -11.16
C ASP A 40 -29.84 23.13 -11.10
N VAL A 41 -28.94 22.71 -12.01
CA VAL A 41 -28.42 21.34 -12.06
C VAL A 41 -26.98 21.35 -11.52
N TYR A 42 -26.71 20.48 -10.52
CA TYR A 42 -25.41 20.29 -9.93
C TYR A 42 -24.95 18.86 -10.21
N HIS A 43 -23.87 18.72 -10.99
CA HIS A 43 -23.24 17.43 -11.24
C HIS A 43 -22.23 17.12 -10.15
N LEU A 44 -22.35 15.93 -9.55
CA LEU A 44 -21.47 15.47 -8.48
C LEU A 44 -20.31 14.64 -9.05
N THR A 45 -19.11 14.92 -8.58
CA THR A 45 -17.92 14.15 -8.94
C THR A 45 -17.93 12.80 -8.21
N LYS A 46 -17.77 11.72 -8.97
CA LYS A 46 -17.79 10.35 -8.42
C LYS A 46 -16.47 9.65 -8.69
N PHE A 47 -15.87 9.08 -7.64
CA PHE A 47 -14.69 8.22 -7.69
C PHE A 47 -13.55 8.69 -8.61
N LYS A 48 -13.27 9.99 -8.59
CA LYS A 48 -12.18 10.59 -9.37
C LYS A 48 -10.88 10.56 -8.58
N ARG A 49 -9.77 10.24 -9.24
CA ARG A 49 -8.44 10.31 -8.65
C ARG A 49 -8.06 11.79 -8.37
N SER A 50 -7.55 12.05 -7.17
CA SER A 50 -6.89 13.32 -6.84
C SER A 50 -5.39 13.27 -7.21
N ASN A 51 -4.69 14.43 -7.14
CA ASN A 51 -3.25 14.51 -7.41
C ASN A 51 -2.41 13.66 -6.44
N GLN A 52 -2.92 13.36 -5.25
CA GLN A 52 -2.29 12.51 -4.23
C GLN A 52 -2.79 11.07 -4.26
N SER A 53 -3.43 10.65 -5.35
CA SER A 53 -4.02 9.31 -5.52
C SER A 53 -5.14 8.97 -4.53
N ASN A 54 -5.76 9.98 -3.90
CA ASN A 54 -6.94 9.76 -3.06
C ASN A 54 -8.20 9.72 -3.92
N CYS A 55 -9.27 9.11 -3.39
CA CYS A 55 -10.57 9.08 -4.03
C CYS A 55 -11.35 10.36 -3.77
N TYR A 56 -11.65 11.10 -4.82
CA TYR A 56 -12.53 12.26 -4.76
C TYR A 56 -13.96 11.82 -5.10
N ASN A 57 -14.83 11.81 -4.10
CA ASN A 57 -16.21 11.36 -4.25
C ASN A 57 -17.15 12.29 -3.49
N GLN A 58 -18.12 12.86 -4.20
CA GLN A 58 -19.13 13.73 -3.61
C GLN A 58 -20.42 12.95 -3.34
N LYS A 59 -21.03 13.20 -2.19
CA LYS A 59 -22.25 12.53 -1.73
C LYS A 59 -23.31 13.56 -1.36
N PRO A 60 -24.54 13.47 -1.91
CA PRO A 60 -25.63 14.38 -1.56
C PRO A 60 -26.03 14.20 -0.10
N ILE A 61 -26.32 15.32 0.58
CA ILE A 61 -26.84 15.37 1.95
C ILE A 61 -28.30 15.82 2.00
N VAL A 62 -28.83 16.38 0.90
CA VAL A 62 -30.21 16.86 0.80
C VAL A 62 -31.11 15.83 0.14
N PHE A 63 -32.37 15.81 0.52
CA PHE A 63 -33.38 14.91 0.00
C PHE A 63 -34.41 15.66 -0.84
N LYS A 64 -35.13 14.94 -1.70
CA LYS A 64 -36.22 15.50 -2.48
C LYS A 64 -37.27 16.17 -1.58
N GLY A 65 -37.60 17.41 -1.87
CA GLY A 65 -38.59 18.21 -1.13
C GLY A 65 -37.97 19.10 -0.05
N ASN A 66 -36.67 18.98 0.25
CA ASN A 66 -36.01 19.90 1.17
C ASN A 66 -35.93 21.28 0.53
N HIS A 67 -36.18 22.32 1.33
CA HIS A 67 -35.88 23.70 0.96
C HIS A 67 -34.44 24.00 1.36
N VAL A 68 -33.67 24.62 0.47
CA VAL A 68 -32.27 25.01 0.66
C VAL A 68 -32.09 26.50 0.45
N GLU A 69 -31.23 27.10 1.27
CA GLU A 69 -30.89 28.51 1.14
C GLU A 69 -29.67 28.73 0.23
N LYS A 70 -29.49 29.95 -0.24
CA LYS A 70 -28.30 30.34 -1.00
C LYS A 70 -27.05 30.21 -0.13
N GLY A 71 -26.03 29.45 -0.58
CA GLY A 71 -24.80 29.23 0.16
C GLY A 71 -24.83 28.01 1.10
N GLU A 72 -25.96 27.33 1.19
CA GLU A 72 -26.08 26.10 1.97
C GLU A 72 -25.38 24.94 1.27
N VAL A 73 -24.73 24.06 2.06
CA VAL A 73 -24.06 22.87 1.52
C VAL A 73 -25.09 21.81 1.17
N ILE A 74 -25.10 21.38 -0.09
CA ILE A 74 -26.04 20.39 -0.63
C ILE A 74 -25.42 19.01 -0.86
N ALA A 75 -24.07 18.96 -0.99
CA ALA A 75 -23.35 17.69 -1.07
C ALA A 75 -22.01 17.80 -0.36
N ASP A 76 -21.67 16.75 0.40
CA ASP A 76 -20.37 16.60 1.04
C ASP A 76 -19.34 16.07 0.04
N GLY A 77 -18.10 16.55 0.20
CA GLY A 77 -16.94 16.06 -0.53
C GLY A 77 -16.14 14.99 0.25
N PRO A 78 -14.94 14.67 -0.21
CA PRO A 78 -14.05 13.76 0.51
C PRO A 78 -13.67 14.36 1.87
N SER A 79 -13.64 13.51 2.90
CA SER A 79 -13.29 13.91 4.28
C SER A 79 -14.10 15.07 4.85
N THR A 80 -15.35 15.18 4.47
CA THR A 80 -16.31 16.15 5.01
C THR A 80 -17.59 15.47 5.47
N LYS A 81 -18.25 16.06 6.45
CA LYS A 81 -19.55 15.62 6.98
C LYS A 81 -20.41 16.83 7.33
N ASN A 82 -21.60 16.93 6.74
CA ASN A 82 -22.52 18.05 6.91
C ASN A 82 -21.85 19.44 6.68
N GLY A 83 -20.98 19.53 5.67
CA GLY A 83 -20.27 20.75 5.33
C GLY A 83 -19.11 21.12 6.24
N GLU A 84 -18.71 20.27 7.16
CA GLU A 84 -17.55 20.46 8.05
C GLU A 84 -16.44 19.44 7.75
N ILE A 85 -15.18 19.79 8.02
CA ILE A 85 -14.04 18.91 7.86
C ILE A 85 -14.17 17.72 8.83
N ALA A 86 -14.02 16.49 8.30
CA ALA A 86 -14.05 15.24 9.02
C ALA A 86 -12.91 14.32 8.55
N LEU A 87 -11.67 14.67 8.88
CA LEU A 87 -10.47 13.96 8.45
C LEU A 87 -10.21 12.66 9.18
N GLY A 88 -10.85 12.43 10.32
CA GLY A 88 -10.66 11.27 11.17
C GLY A 88 -11.96 10.74 11.75
N LYS A 89 -11.81 9.92 12.77
CA LYS A 89 -12.90 9.32 13.55
C LYS A 89 -12.67 9.59 15.04
N ASN A 90 -13.72 9.37 15.83
CA ASN A 90 -13.69 9.58 17.28
C ASN A 90 -13.82 8.23 18.01
N PRO A 91 -12.77 7.37 18.00
CA PRO A 91 -12.76 6.09 18.71
C PRO A 91 -12.71 6.32 20.23
N LEU A 92 -13.08 5.29 20.98
CA LEU A 92 -12.91 5.24 22.42
C LEU A 92 -11.47 4.89 22.75
N ILE A 93 -10.75 5.81 23.39
CA ILE A 93 -9.32 5.69 23.69
C ILE A 93 -9.10 5.57 25.21
N GLY A 94 -8.15 4.74 25.60
CA GLY A 94 -7.62 4.67 26.95
C GLY A 94 -6.13 4.94 26.99
N PHE A 95 -5.68 5.71 27.99
CA PHE A 95 -4.26 5.96 28.25
C PHE A 95 -3.72 4.99 29.29
N MET A 96 -3.14 3.91 28.85
CA MET A 96 -2.49 2.93 29.73
C MET A 96 -1.34 2.23 29.01
N THR A 97 -0.37 1.77 29.77
CA THR A 97 0.65 0.85 29.24
C THR A 97 0.05 -0.54 29.09
N TRP A 98 0.31 -1.22 27.98
CA TRP A 98 -0.17 -2.57 27.75
C TRP A 98 0.94 -3.46 27.23
N GLU A 99 1.51 -4.29 28.09
CA GLU A 99 2.53 -5.32 27.80
C GLU A 99 3.75 -4.86 26.96
N GLY A 100 4.02 -3.56 26.95
CA GLY A 100 5.09 -2.96 26.16
C GLY A 100 4.79 -2.80 24.67
N TYR A 101 3.64 -3.29 24.18
CA TYR A 101 3.28 -3.15 22.76
C TYR A 101 2.91 -1.74 22.33
N ASN A 102 2.69 -0.83 23.28
CA ASN A 102 2.50 0.58 23.02
C ASN A 102 3.64 1.45 23.59
N TYR A 103 4.84 0.86 23.71
CA TYR A 103 6.04 1.60 24.15
C TYR A 103 6.32 2.78 23.21
N GLU A 104 6.75 3.91 23.79
CA GLU A 104 6.92 5.21 23.10
C GLU A 104 5.62 5.66 22.41
N ASP A 105 5.65 5.79 21.07
CA ASP A 105 4.53 6.26 20.26
C ASP A 105 3.77 5.14 19.55
N ALA A 106 3.96 3.92 19.97
CA ALA A 106 3.26 2.77 19.40
C ALA A 106 1.77 2.79 19.81
N VAL A 107 0.91 2.42 18.88
CA VAL A 107 -0.55 2.46 19.02
C VAL A 107 -1.09 1.03 18.94
N LEU A 108 -1.93 0.66 19.90
CA LEU A 108 -2.70 -0.59 19.86
C LEU A 108 -4.10 -0.32 19.35
N LEU A 109 -4.54 -1.11 18.39
CA LEU A 109 -5.88 -1.02 17.81
C LEU A 109 -6.71 -2.26 18.13
N SER A 110 -8.00 -2.06 18.29
CA SER A 110 -8.97 -3.16 18.29
C SER A 110 -9.26 -3.63 16.87
N GLU A 111 -9.37 -4.93 16.67
CA GLU A 111 -9.77 -5.54 15.38
C GLU A 111 -11.14 -5.04 14.90
N LYS A 112 -12.01 -4.62 15.80
CA LYS A 112 -13.31 -4.03 15.47
C LYS A 112 -13.18 -2.84 14.50
N LEU A 113 -12.16 -2.00 14.66
CA LEU A 113 -11.91 -0.87 13.77
C LEU A 113 -11.60 -1.31 12.34
N VAL A 114 -10.96 -2.47 12.18
CA VAL A 114 -10.65 -3.07 10.88
C VAL A 114 -11.88 -3.74 10.27
N GLN A 115 -12.66 -4.45 11.09
CA GLN A 115 -13.90 -5.13 10.67
C GLN A 115 -14.96 -4.15 10.21
N ASP A 116 -15.18 -3.08 10.96
CA ASP A 116 -16.19 -2.05 10.67
C ASP A 116 -15.72 -1.00 9.63
N ASP A 117 -14.57 -1.20 8.98
CA ASP A 117 -13.99 -0.28 7.98
C ASP A 117 -13.84 1.17 8.48
N VAL A 118 -13.56 1.39 9.78
CA VAL A 118 -13.54 2.73 10.40
C VAL A 118 -12.42 3.58 9.82
N TYR A 119 -11.23 3.01 9.63
CA TYR A 119 -10.03 3.67 9.07
C TYR A 119 -9.67 3.10 7.69
N THR A 120 -10.64 2.73 6.91
CA THR A 120 -10.42 2.25 5.55
C THR A 120 -10.41 3.43 4.58
N SER A 121 -9.39 3.50 3.74
CA SER A 121 -9.22 4.54 2.72
C SER A 121 -9.24 3.92 1.33
N VAL A 122 -9.75 4.68 0.36
CA VAL A 122 -9.75 4.30 -1.06
C VAL A 122 -8.68 5.10 -1.78
N HIS A 123 -7.80 4.41 -2.47
CA HIS A 123 -6.72 4.99 -3.27
C HIS A 123 -6.92 4.61 -4.72
N ILE A 124 -6.78 5.58 -5.63
CA ILE A 124 -6.90 5.36 -7.07
C ILE A 124 -5.56 5.68 -7.71
N GLU A 125 -4.90 4.67 -8.28
CA GLU A 125 -3.63 4.82 -8.98
C GLU A 125 -3.85 4.80 -10.48
N GLU A 126 -3.00 5.54 -11.20
CA GLU A 126 -3.03 5.67 -12.66
C GLU A 126 -1.82 4.96 -13.25
N TYR A 127 -2.08 4.10 -14.22
CA TYR A 127 -1.07 3.41 -15.01
C TYR A 127 -1.25 3.77 -16.47
N GLU A 128 -0.16 4.17 -17.13
CA GLU A 128 -0.18 4.59 -18.52
C GLU A 128 0.67 3.69 -19.39
N ALA A 129 0.11 3.23 -20.50
CA ALA A 129 0.81 2.51 -21.55
C ALA A 129 0.76 3.32 -22.85
N GLU A 130 1.91 3.56 -23.44
CA GLU A 130 2.03 4.27 -24.72
C GLU A 130 2.52 3.33 -25.80
N ALA A 131 1.89 3.36 -26.98
CA ALA A 131 2.37 2.72 -28.18
C ALA A 131 3.11 3.77 -29.03
N ARG A 132 4.42 3.58 -29.20
CA ARG A 132 5.32 4.51 -29.87
C ARG A 132 5.80 3.96 -31.20
N ASP A 133 6.17 4.86 -32.11
CA ASP A 133 6.90 4.48 -33.32
C ASP A 133 8.36 4.16 -32.96
N THR A 134 8.78 2.93 -33.30
CA THR A 134 10.19 2.52 -33.17
C THR A 134 10.85 2.43 -34.55
N LYS A 135 12.20 2.41 -34.57
CA LYS A 135 12.97 2.26 -35.82
C LYS A 135 12.68 0.96 -36.57
N LEU A 136 12.14 -0.05 -35.86
CA LEU A 136 11.83 -1.39 -36.39
C LEU A 136 10.37 -1.56 -36.80
N GLY A 137 9.54 -0.55 -36.52
CA GLY A 137 8.10 -0.55 -36.77
C GLY A 137 7.32 0.07 -35.60
N PRO A 138 6.04 0.34 -35.77
CA PRO A 138 5.19 0.85 -34.70
C PRO A 138 4.92 -0.25 -33.65
N GLU A 139 4.88 0.14 -32.38
CA GLU A 139 4.32 -0.69 -31.31
C GLU A 139 2.81 -0.80 -31.49
N GLU A 140 2.24 -1.94 -31.14
CA GLU A 140 0.83 -2.21 -31.30
C GLU A 140 0.22 -2.69 -29.97
N ILE A 141 -0.97 -2.15 -29.65
CA ILE A 141 -1.77 -2.61 -28.51
C ILE A 141 -2.73 -3.66 -29.02
N THR A 142 -2.59 -4.90 -28.57
CA THR A 142 -3.36 -6.06 -29.02
C THR A 142 -3.55 -7.07 -27.90
N ARG A 143 -4.62 -7.87 -28.01
CA ARG A 143 -4.85 -9.02 -27.12
C ARG A 143 -3.93 -10.20 -27.47
N ASP A 144 -3.43 -10.24 -28.70
CA ASP A 144 -2.62 -11.35 -29.21
C ASP A 144 -1.15 -11.17 -28.79
N VAL A 145 -0.85 -11.51 -27.54
CA VAL A 145 0.49 -11.41 -26.94
C VAL A 145 1.19 -12.76 -27.02
N PRO A 146 2.38 -12.86 -27.62
CA PRO A 146 3.12 -14.12 -27.75
C PRO A 146 3.60 -14.63 -26.38
N GLY A 147 3.50 -15.94 -26.16
CA GLY A 147 4.02 -16.60 -24.96
C GLY A 147 3.19 -16.41 -23.69
N VAL A 148 1.97 -15.91 -23.80
CA VAL A 148 1.05 -15.71 -22.67
C VAL A 148 -0.15 -16.66 -22.82
N GLY A 149 -0.50 -17.38 -21.76
CA GLY A 149 -1.67 -18.27 -21.73
C GLY A 149 -3.00 -17.51 -21.77
N GLU A 150 -4.05 -18.15 -22.27
CA GLU A 150 -5.39 -17.56 -22.38
C GLU A 150 -5.98 -17.14 -21.02
N ASP A 151 -5.61 -17.82 -19.94
CA ASP A 151 -6.06 -17.48 -18.59
C ASP A 151 -5.61 -16.09 -18.13
N ALA A 152 -4.40 -15.67 -18.52
CA ALA A 152 -3.89 -14.33 -18.24
C ALA A 152 -4.54 -13.24 -19.13
N LEU A 153 -5.14 -13.65 -20.25
CA LEU A 153 -5.79 -12.73 -21.21
C LEU A 153 -7.32 -12.68 -21.06
N LYS A 154 -7.90 -13.44 -20.13
CA LYS A 154 -9.37 -13.56 -19.96
C LYS A 154 -10.08 -12.23 -19.69
N ASP A 155 -9.43 -11.32 -18.96
CA ASP A 155 -9.99 -10.02 -18.55
C ASP A 155 -9.67 -8.90 -19.57
N LEU A 156 -8.96 -9.19 -20.64
CA LEU A 156 -8.70 -8.24 -21.74
C LEU A 156 -9.83 -8.25 -22.76
N ASP A 157 -10.16 -7.08 -23.26
CA ASP A 157 -11.09 -6.91 -24.39
C ASP A 157 -10.41 -7.27 -25.75
N GLU A 158 -11.16 -7.18 -26.84
CA GLU A 158 -10.64 -7.44 -28.20
C GLU A 158 -9.52 -6.48 -28.62
N ARG A 159 -9.41 -5.33 -27.97
CA ARG A 159 -8.37 -4.32 -28.21
C ARG A 159 -7.11 -4.57 -27.36
N GLY A 160 -7.11 -5.57 -26.50
CA GLY A 160 -6.01 -5.83 -25.57
C GLY A 160 -5.99 -4.95 -24.32
N ILE A 161 -7.11 -4.31 -23.98
CA ILE A 161 -7.25 -3.44 -22.80
C ILE A 161 -8.11 -4.16 -21.76
N ILE A 162 -7.74 -4.05 -20.50
CA ILE A 162 -8.48 -4.69 -19.41
C ILE A 162 -9.88 -4.10 -19.26
N ARG A 163 -10.88 -4.95 -18.99
CA ARG A 163 -12.26 -4.54 -18.78
C ARG A 163 -12.44 -3.79 -17.46
N ILE A 164 -13.34 -2.80 -17.44
CA ILE A 164 -13.75 -2.10 -16.22
C ILE A 164 -14.45 -3.08 -15.28
N GLY A 165 -14.12 -3.01 -13.98
CA GLY A 165 -14.64 -3.89 -12.94
C GLY A 165 -13.87 -5.20 -12.75
N ALA A 166 -12.80 -5.44 -13.52
CA ALA A 166 -11.90 -6.57 -13.30
C ALA A 166 -11.12 -6.41 -11.99
N GLU A 167 -10.99 -7.47 -11.23
CA GLU A 167 -10.09 -7.55 -10.09
C GLU A 167 -8.71 -7.96 -10.56
N VAL A 168 -7.67 -7.20 -10.19
CA VAL A 168 -6.29 -7.40 -10.62
C VAL A 168 -5.34 -7.57 -9.46
N ARG A 169 -4.29 -8.33 -9.70
CA ARG A 169 -3.18 -8.59 -8.77
C ARG A 169 -1.84 -8.31 -9.44
N ALA A 170 -0.78 -8.26 -8.64
CA ALA A 170 0.56 -8.08 -9.16
C ALA A 170 0.92 -9.15 -10.22
N GLY A 171 1.37 -8.70 -11.40
CA GLY A 171 1.71 -9.55 -12.54
C GLY A 171 0.61 -9.69 -13.60
N ASP A 172 -0.65 -9.35 -13.30
CA ASP A 172 -1.73 -9.38 -14.30
C ASP A 172 -1.50 -8.34 -15.40
N ILE A 173 -1.94 -8.64 -16.61
CA ILE A 173 -1.78 -7.75 -17.77
C ILE A 173 -2.91 -6.72 -17.77
N LEU A 174 -2.54 -5.45 -17.79
CA LEU A 174 -3.47 -4.32 -17.91
C LEU A 174 -3.71 -3.93 -19.36
N VAL A 175 -2.63 -3.86 -20.13
CA VAL A 175 -2.67 -3.54 -21.56
C VAL A 175 -1.71 -4.48 -22.29
N GLY A 176 -2.25 -5.28 -23.20
CA GLY A 176 -1.44 -6.12 -24.08
C GLY A 176 -0.75 -5.26 -25.14
N LYS A 177 0.58 -5.22 -25.11
CA LYS A 177 1.40 -4.46 -26.05
C LYS A 177 2.50 -5.35 -26.62
N VAL A 178 2.76 -5.23 -27.91
CA VAL A 178 3.84 -5.93 -28.61
C VAL A 178 4.74 -4.94 -29.31
N THR A 179 6.03 -5.19 -29.27
CA THR A 179 7.06 -4.39 -29.93
C THR A 179 7.79 -5.24 -30.98
N PRO A 180 8.02 -4.75 -32.21
CA PRO A 180 8.77 -5.47 -33.23
C PRO A 180 10.21 -5.76 -32.79
N LYS A 181 10.70 -6.99 -33.03
CA LYS A 181 12.10 -7.41 -32.79
C LYS A 181 12.98 -7.11 -33.99
N GLY A 182 14.24 -6.71 -33.75
CA GLY A 182 15.29 -6.66 -34.78
C GLY A 182 15.84 -8.04 -35.09
N GLU A 183 16.36 -8.23 -36.33
CA GLU A 183 16.93 -9.51 -36.77
C GLU A 183 18.11 -10.02 -35.92
N THR A 184 18.79 -9.12 -35.21
CA THR A 184 19.95 -9.41 -34.35
C THR A 184 19.57 -9.96 -32.96
N GLU A 185 18.31 -9.90 -32.58
CA GLU A 185 17.82 -10.33 -31.27
C GLU A 185 17.16 -11.72 -31.27
N LEU A 186 17.17 -12.42 -32.42
CA LEU A 186 16.64 -13.76 -32.51
C LEU A 186 17.58 -14.78 -31.84
N THR A 187 17.03 -15.58 -30.92
CA THR A 187 17.77 -16.71 -30.36
C THR A 187 18.10 -17.76 -31.45
N ALA A 188 19.12 -18.61 -31.20
CA ALA A 188 19.50 -19.64 -32.14
C ALA A 188 18.34 -20.59 -32.45
N GLU A 189 17.49 -20.88 -31.51
CA GLU A 189 16.28 -21.70 -31.64
C GLU A 189 15.19 -21.02 -32.47
N GLU A 190 14.95 -19.73 -32.28
CA GLU A 190 14.00 -18.95 -33.09
C GLU A 190 14.45 -18.86 -34.57
N ARG A 191 15.77 -18.72 -34.82
CA ARG A 191 16.33 -18.79 -36.18
C ARG A 191 16.10 -20.16 -36.82
N LEU A 192 16.28 -21.23 -36.05
CA LEU A 192 16.05 -22.61 -36.53
C LEU A 192 14.55 -22.84 -36.83
N LEU A 193 13.66 -22.43 -35.95
CA LEU A 193 12.21 -22.50 -36.14
C LEU A 193 11.75 -21.70 -37.37
N ARG A 194 12.31 -20.50 -37.56
CA ARG A 194 12.06 -19.69 -38.77
C ARG A 194 12.52 -20.37 -40.04
N ALA A 195 13.66 -21.06 -40.00
CA ALA A 195 14.19 -21.81 -41.15
C ALA A 195 13.35 -23.05 -41.48
N ILE A 196 12.77 -23.72 -40.48
CA ILE A 196 12.00 -24.97 -40.65
C ILE A 196 10.52 -24.71 -40.99
N PHE A 197 9.89 -23.73 -40.31
CA PHE A 197 8.45 -23.50 -40.40
C PHE A 197 8.03 -22.29 -41.25
N GLY A 198 9.00 -21.59 -41.87
CA GLY A 198 8.73 -20.36 -42.61
C GLY A 198 8.20 -19.23 -41.70
N GLU A 199 7.84 -18.08 -42.26
CA GLU A 199 7.48 -16.80 -41.62
C GLU A 199 6.49 -16.79 -40.42
N LYS A 200 6.22 -17.92 -39.78
CA LYS A 200 5.27 -18.01 -38.66
C LYS A 200 5.87 -17.77 -37.27
N ALA A 201 7.18 -17.62 -37.12
CA ALA A 201 7.75 -17.13 -35.88
C ALA A 201 7.44 -15.62 -35.78
N ARG A 202 6.56 -15.21 -34.87
CA ARG A 202 6.17 -13.81 -34.69
C ARG A 202 7.38 -12.96 -34.41
N GLU A 203 7.59 -11.92 -35.23
CA GLU A 203 8.69 -10.95 -35.13
C GLU A 203 8.45 -9.94 -34.02
N VAL A 204 7.69 -10.26 -32.96
CA VAL A 204 7.27 -9.32 -31.91
C VAL A 204 7.64 -9.83 -30.53
N ARG A 205 8.00 -8.90 -29.63
CA ARG A 205 8.29 -9.13 -28.22
C ARG A 205 7.13 -8.63 -27.35
N ASP A 206 6.79 -9.35 -26.29
CA ASP A 206 5.85 -8.90 -25.26
C ASP A 206 6.44 -7.71 -24.47
N THR A 207 5.77 -6.56 -24.56
CA THR A 207 6.05 -5.34 -23.79
C THR A 207 4.80 -4.85 -23.08
N SER A 208 3.88 -5.77 -22.75
CA SER A 208 2.61 -5.48 -22.10
C SER A 208 2.81 -4.76 -20.77
N LEU A 209 1.91 -3.83 -20.46
CA LEU A 209 1.85 -3.20 -19.17
C LEU A 209 1.24 -4.19 -18.17
N LYS A 210 2.03 -4.58 -17.17
CA LYS A 210 1.61 -5.48 -16.09
C LYS A 210 1.43 -4.68 -14.79
N VAL A 211 0.57 -5.18 -13.90
CA VAL A 211 0.39 -4.62 -12.57
C VAL A 211 1.69 -4.74 -11.78
N PRO A 212 2.25 -3.64 -11.26
CA PRO A 212 3.50 -3.66 -10.49
C PRO A 212 3.38 -4.51 -9.22
N HIS A 213 4.52 -4.98 -8.71
CA HIS A 213 4.58 -5.71 -7.46
C HIS A 213 4.08 -4.86 -6.29
N GLY A 214 3.17 -5.42 -5.49
CA GLY A 214 2.53 -4.74 -4.36
C GLY A 214 1.29 -3.90 -4.72
N ALA A 215 0.92 -3.82 -6.00
CA ALA A 215 -0.34 -3.22 -6.45
C ALA A 215 -1.41 -4.29 -6.65
N TYR A 216 -2.64 -3.96 -6.31
CA TYR A 216 -3.84 -4.79 -6.49
C TYR A 216 -5.07 -3.89 -6.48
N GLY A 217 -6.20 -4.37 -6.92
CA GLY A 217 -7.43 -3.61 -6.82
C GLY A 217 -8.45 -3.94 -7.90
N ILE A 218 -9.35 -3.01 -8.13
CA ILE A 218 -10.43 -3.11 -9.12
C ILE A 218 -10.25 -2.01 -10.15
N ILE A 219 -10.41 -2.34 -11.42
CA ILE A 219 -10.37 -1.36 -12.51
C ILE A 219 -11.62 -0.49 -12.46
N VAL A 220 -11.42 0.81 -12.25
CA VAL A 220 -12.51 1.80 -12.16
C VAL A 220 -12.80 2.42 -13.53
N ASP A 221 -11.74 2.75 -14.27
CA ASP A 221 -11.85 3.41 -15.56
C ASP A 221 -10.66 3.04 -16.46
N ALA A 222 -10.89 3.06 -17.78
CA ALA A 222 -9.86 2.89 -18.79
C ALA A 222 -10.10 3.90 -19.92
N LYS A 223 -9.14 4.80 -20.13
CA LYS A 223 -9.22 5.86 -21.15
C LYS A 223 -8.23 5.59 -22.27
N VAL A 224 -8.71 5.63 -23.48
CA VAL A 224 -7.92 5.42 -24.69
C VAL A 224 -7.84 6.73 -25.45
N PHE A 225 -6.62 7.17 -25.72
CA PHE A 225 -6.33 8.34 -26.52
C PHE A 225 -5.63 7.87 -27.80
N THR A 226 -6.14 8.29 -28.94
CA THR A 226 -5.57 7.92 -30.24
C THR A 226 -5.38 9.16 -31.10
N ARG A 227 -4.31 9.16 -31.88
CA ARG A 227 -4.05 10.24 -32.83
C ARG A 227 -5.13 10.35 -33.90
N GLU A 228 -5.75 9.21 -34.25
CA GLU A 228 -6.85 9.15 -35.21
C GLU A 228 -8.11 9.90 -34.74
N ASN A 229 -8.37 9.91 -33.43
CA ASN A 229 -9.48 10.65 -32.82
C ASN A 229 -9.20 12.15 -32.67
N GLY A 230 -7.99 12.61 -33.03
CA GLY A 230 -7.58 14.01 -32.89
C GLY A 230 -7.07 14.39 -31.51
N ASP A 231 -6.76 13.42 -30.64
CA ASP A 231 -6.19 13.67 -29.32
C ASP A 231 -4.75 14.20 -29.44
N GLU A 232 -4.39 15.17 -28.58
CA GLU A 232 -3.02 15.68 -28.48
C GLU A 232 -2.12 14.68 -27.77
N LEU A 233 -1.31 13.93 -28.52
CA LEU A 233 -0.33 12.99 -28.01
C LEU A 233 1.10 13.51 -28.21
N ALA A 234 2.03 13.05 -27.39
CA ALA A 234 3.44 13.36 -27.52
C ALA A 234 3.98 12.95 -28.91
N PRO A 235 5.02 13.64 -29.43
CA PRO A 235 5.62 13.27 -30.70
C PRO A 235 6.10 11.81 -30.71
N GLY A 236 5.71 11.05 -31.77
CA GLY A 236 6.07 9.64 -31.89
C GLY A 236 5.16 8.66 -31.13
N VAL A 237 4.14 9.13 -30.40
CA VAL A 237 3.13 8.28 -29.76
C VAL A 237 1.89 8.19 -30.65
N ASN A 238 1.44 6.98 -30.95
CA ASN A 238 0.25 6.74 -31.78
C ASN A 238 -0.99 6.52 -30.93
N GLN A 239 -0.83 5.83 -29.80
CA GLN A 239 -1.91 5.52 -28.88
C GLN A 239 -1.40 5.57 -27.43
N SER A 240 -2.19 6.13 -26.52
CA SER A 240 -1.95 6.08 -25.07
C SER A 240 -3.20 5.54 -24.39
N VAL A 241 -2.99 4.62 -23.46
CA VAL A 241 -4.04 4.00 -22.64
C VAL A 241 -3.74 4.29 -21.18
N ARG A 242 -4.70 4.93 -20.49
CA ARG A 242 -4.62 5.19 -19.05
C ARG A 242 -5.64 4.34 -18.31
N ILE A 243 -5.15 3.58 -17.36
CA ILE A 243 -5.95 2.68 -16.53
C ILE A 243 -5.93 3.16 -15.10
N TYR A 244 -7.10 3.20 -14.47
CA TYR A 244 -7.28 3.61 -13.08
C TYR A 244 -7.66 2.40 -12.24
N ILE A 245 -6.81 2.09 -11.23
CA ILE A 245 -6.99 0.99 -10.30
C ILE A 245 -7.35 1.56 -8.94
N ALA A 246 -8.51 1.18 -8.41
CA ALA A 246 -8.93 1.52 -7.06
C ALA A 246 -8.53 0.43 -6.07
N GLN A 247 -7.86 0.84 -5.00
CA GLN A 247 -7.48 -0.01 -3.87
C GLN A 247 -8.25 0.40 -2.63
N LYS A 248 -8.81 -0.55 -1.92
CA LYS A 248 -9.39 -0.35 -0.60
C LYS A 248 -8.38 -0.78 0.46
N ARG A 249 -7.75 0.18 1.11
CA ARG A 249 -6.70 -0.08 2.10
C ARG A 249 -7.25 0.05 3.51
N LYS A 250 -7.35 -1.07 4.22
CA LYS A 250 -7.67 -1.12 5.65
C LYS A 250 -6.48 -0.66 6.48
N ILE A 251 -6.75 -0.26 7.73
CA ILE A 251 -5.68 0.05 8.67
C ILE A 251 -4.89 -1.23 9.00
N SER A 252 -3.57 -1.14 8.98
CA SER A 252 -2.68 -2.28 9.24
C SER A 252 -1.53 -1.90 10.17
N VAL A 253 -0.81 -2.90 10.67
CA VAL A 253 0.42 -2.68 11.46
C VAL A 253 1.45 -1.92 10.62
N GLY A 254 2.06 -0.91 11.23
CA GLY A 254 3.03 -0.04 10.56
C GLY A 254 2.44 1.24 9.97
N ASP A 255 1.11 1.37 9.89
CA ASP A 255 0.46 2.60 9.44
C ASP A 255 0.59 3.71 10.49
N LYS A 256 0.73 4.94 10.03
CA LYS A 256 0.89 6.10 10.89
C LYS A 256 -0.45 6.74 11.20
N MET A 257 -0.68 6.99 12.48
CA MET A 257 -1.86 7.68 12.99
C MET A 257 -1.47 8.91 13.82
N ALA A 258 -2.38 9.85 13.96
CA ALA A 258 -2.15 11.05 14.74
C ALA A 258 -3.46 11.65 15.27
N GLY A 259 -3.38 12.34 16.41
CA GLY A 259 -4.42 13.25 16.89
C GLY A 259 -4.21 14.69 16.40
N ARG A 260 -4.98 15.64 16.95
CA ARG A 260 -4.93 17.08 16.60
C ARG A 260 -3.89 17.88 17.39
N HIS A 261 -3.17 17.25 18.33
CA HIS A 261 -2.27 17.91 19.28
C HIS A 261 -0.78 17.58 19.05
N GLY A 262 -0.41 17.16 17.83
CA GLY A 262 0.96 16.76 17.53
C GLY A 262 1.33 15.37 18.05
N ASN A 263 0.41 14.65 18.65
CA ASN A 263 0.56 13.27 19.07
C ASN A 263 0.46 12.34 17.85
N LYS A 264 1.58 11.81 17.44
CA LYS A 264 1.71 10.90 16.31
C LYS A 264 2.25 9.55 16.76
N GLY A 265 1.78 8.50 16.16
CA GLY A 265 2.23 7.15 16.48
C GLY A 265 2.11 6.19 15.30
N VAL A 266 2.64 5.00 15.48
CA VAL A 266 2.60 3.92 14.49
C VAL A 266 1.86 2.74 15.08
N VAL A 267 0.99 2.12 14.31
CA VAL A 267 0.25 0.93 14.74
C VAL A 267 1.24 -0.22 14.94
N SER A 268 1.32 -0.71 16.17
CA SER A 268 2.20 -1.82 16.55
C SER A 268 1.49 -3.15 16.44
N ARG A 269 0.23 -3.21 16.84
CA ARG A 269 -0.54 -4.44 16.87
C ARG A 269 -2.04 -4.15 16.73
N VAL A 270 -2.73 -5.08 16.08
CA VAL A 270 -4.19 -5.13 16.06
C VAL A 270 -4.60 -6.32 16.93
N LEU A 271 -5.36 -6.06 17.99
CA LEU A 271 -5.79 -7.06 18.96
C LEU A 271 -7.20 -7.52 18.67
N PRO A 272 -7.53 -8.81 18.88
CA PRO A 272 -8.90 -9.29 18.94
C PRO A 272 -9.72 -8.48 19.95
N VAL A 273 -11.02 -8.35 19.71
CA VAL A 273 -11.91 -7.55 20.56
C VAL A 273 -11.93 -8.08 22.00
N GLU A 274 -11.83 -9.41 22.16
CA GLU A 274 -11.84 -10.12 23.43
C GLU A 274 -10.63 -9.79 24.31
N ASP A 275 -9.48 -9.53 23.70
CA ASP A 275 -8.23 -9.25 24.40
C ASP A 275 -8.08 -7.77 24.81
N MET A 276 -8.93 -6.91 24.25
CA MET A 276 -8.90 -5.48 24.56
C MET A 276 -9.35 -5.18 25.99
N PRO A 277 -8.72 -4.21 26.68
CA PRO A 277 -9.25 -3.69 27.94
C PRO A 277 -10.68 -3.18 27.75
N PHE A 278 -11.54 -3.43 28.72
CA PHE A 278 -12.94 -3.06 28.61
C PHE A 278 -13.47 -2.33 29.87
N LEU A 279 -14.53 -1.56 29.65
CA LEU A 279 -15.25 -0.79 30.66
C LEU A 279 -16.07 -1.70 31.57
N PRO A 280 -16.47 -1.23 32.78
CA PRO A 280 -17.32 -2.00 33.69
C PRO A 280 -18.65 -2.45 33.09
N ASN A 281 -19.16 -1.75 32.06
CA ASN A 281 -20.36 -2.12 31.31
C ASN A 281 -20.12 -3.13 30.18
N GLY A 282 -18.90 -3.64 30.02
CA GLY A 282 -18.53 -4.62 29.01
C GLY A 282 -18.11 -4.04 27.64
N ARG A 283 -18.11 -2.73 27.46
CA ARG A 283 -17.68 -2.11 26.21
C ARG A 283 -16.15 -2.09 26.12
N PRO A 284 -15.53 -2.70 25.09
CA PRO A 284 -14.08 -2.67 24.90
C PRO A 284 -13.60 -1.30 24.44
N LEU A 285 -12.31 -0.99 24.69
CA LEU A 285 -11.62 0.14 24.11
C LEU A 285 -11.35 -0.10 22.62
N ASP A 286 -11.38 0.97 21.84
CA ASP A 286 -11.03 0.90 20.41
C ASP A 286 -9.53 1.09 20.18
N ILE A 287 -8.87 1.95 20.98
CA ILE A 287 -7.45 2.27 20.88
C ILE A 287 -6.84 2.37 22.27
N VAL A 288 -5.61 1.90 22.43
CA VAL A 288 -4.82 2.07 23.66
C VAL A 288 -3.54 2.83 23.36
N LEU A 289 -3.34 3.96 24.04
CA LEU A 289 -2.19 4.84 23.90
C LEU A 289 -1.32 4.82 25.15
N ASN A 290 -0.02 5.05 24.98
CA ASN A 290 0.92 5.13 26.08
C ASN A 290 0.84 6.51 26.76
N PRO A 291 0.62 6.58 28.07
CA PRO A 291 0.61 7.84 28.81
C PRO A 291 1.97 8.54 28.85
N LEU A 292 3.07 7.82 28.72
CA LEU A 292 4.44 8.38 28.73
C LEU A 292 4.70 9.37 27.57
N GLY A 293 3.92 9.28 26.49
CA GLY A 293 4.00 10.19 25.35
C GLY A 293 3.47 11.60 25.61
N VAL A 294 2.84 11.85 26.78
CA VAL A 294 2.21 13.15 27.10
C VAL A 294 3.12 14.08 27.91
N PRO A 295 3.74 13.68 29.04
CA PRO A 295 4.40 14.62 29.96
C PRO A 295 5.58 15.36 29.34
N SER A 296 6.47 14.66 28.63
CA SER A 296 7.67 15.24 28.03
C SER A 296 7.38 16.18 26.88
N ARG A 297 6.25 16.00 26.19
CA ARG A 297 5.84 16.78 25.00
C ARG A 297 4.91 17.94 25.34
N MET A 298 4.41 18.00 26.58
CA MET A 298 3.54 19.07 27.09
C MET A 298 2.29 19.33 26.22
N ASN A 299 1.83 18.37 25.46
CA ASN A 299 0.62 18.47 24.63
C ASN A 299 -0.63 18.08 25.42
N ILE A 300 -0.88 18.81 26.51
CA ILE A 300 -1.97 18.54 27.47
C ILE A 300 -3.35 18.65 26.82
N GLY A 301 -3.49 19.40 25.74
CA GLY A 301 -4.75 19.54 24.99
C GLY A 301 -5.40 18.20 24.60
N GLN A 302 -4.63 17.14 24.39
CA GLN A 302 -5.18 15.81 24.13
C GLN A 302 -5.89 15.21 25.35
N VAL A 303 -5.40 15.47 26.55
CA VAL A 303 -6.04 15.02 27.81
C VAL A 303 -7.33 15.78 28.06
N LEU A 304 -7.31 17.10 27.86
CA LEU A 304 -8.51 17.95 27.98
C LEU A 304 -9.57 17.54 26.94
N GLU A 305 -9.17 17.24 25.70
CA GLU A 305 -10.06 16.73 24.66
C GLU A 305 -10.75 15.44 25.10
N ILE A 306 -10.01 14.50 25.67
CA ILE A 306 -10.55 13.21 26.11
C ILE A 306 -11.55 13.38 27.24
N HIS A 307 -11.27 14.22 28.24
CA HIS A 307 -12.18 14.47 29.34
C HIS A 307 -13.48 15.11 28.85
N LEU A 308 -13.39 16.20 28.10
CA LEU A 308 -14.56 16.90 27.61
C LEU A 308 -15.38 16.06 26.62
N SER A 309 -14.72 15.29 25.78
CA SER A 309 -15.38 14.40 24.82
C SER A 309 -16.10 13.22 25.48
N LEU A 310 -15.60 12.71 26.61
CA LEU A 310 -16.28 11.70 27.41
C LEU A 310 -17.65 12.23 27.87
N ALA A 311 -17.65 13.44 28.43
CA ALA A 311 -18.87 14.11 28.87
C ALA A 311 -19.81 14.43 27.70
N ALA A 312 -19.27 15.00 26.62
CA ALA A 312 -20.03 15.35 25.42
C ALA A 312 -20.70 14.13 24.78
N LYS A 313 -20.00 12.99 24.75
CA LYS A 313 -20.54 11.75 24.20
C LYS A 313 -21.62 11.12 25.08
N ALA A 314 -21.45 11.24 26.41
CA ALA A 314 -22.44 10.75 27.36
C ALA A 314 -23.73 11.61 27.35
N LEU A 315 -23.60 12.93 27.16
CA LEU A 315 -24.72 13.86 27.09
C LEU A 315 -25.32 14.02 25.67
N GLY A 316 -24.59 13.57 24.62
CA GLY A 316 -25.09 13.53 23.24
C GLY A 316 -24.96 14.84 22.44
N PHE A 317 -24.12 15.78 22.84
CA PHE A 317 -23.91 17.05 22.12
C PHE A 317 -22.51 17.19 21.51
N ASN A 318 -22.37 18.10 20.55
CA ASN A 318 -21.10 18.49 19.97
C ASN A 318 -20.54 19.72 20.70
N VAL A 319 -19.22 19.72 20.93
CA VAL A 319 -18.52 20.82 21.61
C VAL A 319 -17.65 21.57 20.61
N SER A 320 -17.74 22.90 20.63
CA SER A 320 -16.86 23.81 19.91
C SER A 320 -16.08 24.67 20.93
N THR A 321 -14.76 24.56 20.89
CA THR A 321 -13.84 25.28 21.79
C THR A 321 -12.87 26.14 21.00
N PRO A 322 -13.28 27.34 20.51
CA PRO A 322 -12.38 28.25 19.80
C PRO A 322 -11.23 28.70 20.74
N VAL A 323 -10.12 29.15 20.15
CA VAL A 323 -8.86 29.43 20.86
C VAL A 323 -9.02 30.42 22.00
N PHE A 324 -9.87 31.46 21.84
CA PHE A 324 -10.06 32.52 22.81
C PHE A 324 -11.37 32.44 23.60
N ASP A 325 -12.17 31.42 23.35
CA ASP A 325 -13.45 31.15 24.01
C ASP A 325 -13.59 29.64 24.27
N GLY A 326 -12.57 29.08 24.90
CA GLY A 326 -12.50 27.66 25.27
C GLY A 326 -13.11 27.35 26.62
N ALA A 327 -13.15 26.05 26.94
CA ALA A 327 -13.55 25.57 28.26
C ALA A 327 -12.39 25.67 29.27
N ASN A 328 -12.69 26.10 30.49
CA ASN A 328 -11.76 26.04 31.59
C ASN A 328 -11.75 24.65 32.25
N GLU A 329 -10.79 24.37 33.12
CA GLU A 329 -10.70 23.11 33.85
C GLU A 329 -11.95 22.82 34.67
N ASP A 330 -12.44 23.84 35.39
CA ASP A 330 -13.65 23.72 36.21
C ASP A 330 -14.89 23.40 35.37
N ASP A 331 -15.03 24.03 34.18
CA ASP A 331 -16.13 23.75 33.24
C ASP A 331 -16.13 22.29 32.78
N ILE A 332 -14.93 21.75 32.55
CA ILE A 332 -14.78 20.35 32.13
C ILE A 332 -15.16 19.40 33.26
N GLN A 333 -14.68 19.69 34.49
CA GLN A 333 -14.97 18.86 35.66
C GLN A 333 -16.46 18.87 36.03
N ASP A 334 -17.10 20.03 35.99
CA ASP A 334 -18.53 20.18 36.26
C ASP A 334 -19.37 19.48 35.16
N THR A 335 -18.92 19.53 33.91
CA THR A 335 -19.58 18.80 32.81
C THR A 335 -19.44 17.28 32.97
N LEU A 336 -18.30 16.78 33.47
CA LEU A 336 -18.10 15.35 33.78
C LEU A 336 -19.04 14.91 34.92
N GLU A 337 -19.20 15.73 35.98
CA GLU A 337 -20.14 15.45 37.07
C GLU A 337 -21.60 15.41 36.55
N LEU A 338 -21.98 16.39 35.73
CA LEU A 338 -23.29 16.41 35.07
C LEU A 338 -23.53 15.15 34.23
N ALA A 339 -22.52 14.73 33.45
CA ALA A 339 -22.59 13.52 32.62
C ALA A 339 -22.73 12.27 33.47
N ASN A 340 -22.00 12.15 34.58
CA ASN A 340 -22.14 11.04 35.53
C ASN A 340 -23.55 10.94 36.10
N ASP A 341 -24.08 12.05 36.56
CA ASP A 341 -25.40 12.10 37.14
C ASP A 341 -26.49 11.82 36.08
N TYR A 342 -26.34 12.36 34.88
CA TYR A 342 -27.26 12.09 33.79
C TYR A 342 -27.31 10.60 33.44
N VAL A 343 -26.16 9.93 33.41
CA VAL A 343 -26.07 8.51 33.00
C VAL A 343 -26.54 7.57 34.13
N ASN A 344 -26.13 7.81 35.38
CA ASN A 344 -26.27 6.86 36.49
C ASN A 344 -27.45 7.12 37.42
N MET A 345 -28.00 8.37 37.48
CA MET A 345 -29.19 8.66 38.27
C MET A 345 -30.48 8.35 37.54
N GLU A 346 -31.56 8.11 38.29
CA GLU A 346 -32.91 8.06 37.71
C GLU A 346 -33.30 9.44 37.14
N TRP A 347 -33.99 9.43 35.97
CA TRP A 347 -34.35 10.66 35.27
C TRP A 347 -35.12 11.69 36.14
N SER A 348 -36.07 11.23 36.93
CA SER A 348 -36.85 12.08 37.84
C SER A 348 -35.99 12.74 38.93
N ALA A 349 -34.98 12.03 39.43
CA ALA A 349 -34.04 12.54 40.39
C ALA A 349 -33.07 13.56 39.77
N PHE A 350 -32.61 13.27 38.56
CA PHE A 350 -31.78 14.17 37.78
C PHE A 350 -32.49 15.49 37.48
N GLN A 351 -33.73 15.45 36.98
CA GLN A 351 -34.54 16.65 36.75
C GLN A 351 -34.68 17.49 38.02
N LYS A 352 -34.99 16.86 39.17
CA LYS A 352 -35.11 17.59 40.44
C LYS A 352 -33.82 18.24 40.89
N LYS A 353 -32.67 17.63 40.63
CA LYS A 353 -31.35 18.20 41.03
C LYS A 353 -30.96 19.37 40.12
N TYR A 354 -31.24 19.29 38.83
CA TYR A 354 -30.69 20.22 37.83
C TYR A 354 -31.69 21.21 37.24
N ASN A 355 -32.96 21.16 37.62
CA ASN A 355 -34.01 22.02 37.07
C ASN A 355 -33.71 23.54 37.21
N ASP A 356 -33.09 23.94 38.32
CA ASP A 356 -32.75 25.32 38.57
C ASP A 356 -31.34 25.71 38.10
N LEU A 357 -30.51 24.72 37.69
CA LEU A 357 -29.13 24.91 37.28
C LEU A 357 -28.97 24.91 35.75
N LEU A 358 -29.78 24.15 35.04
CA LEU A 358 -29.71 24.04 33.58
C LEU A 358 -30.79 24.92 32.92
N ARG A 359 -30.47 25.41 31.73
CA ARG A 359 -31.45 26.09 30.87
C ARG A 359 -32.57 25.13 30.49
N PRO A 360 -33.83 25.59 30.39
CA PRO A 360 -34.96 24.74 30.01
C PRO A 360 -34.75 23.98 28.68
N GLU A 361 -34.14 24.64 27.68
CA GLU A 361 -33.83 24.06 26.38
C GLU A 361 -32.86 22.86 26.49
N VAL A 362 -31.87 22.94 27.39
CA VAL A 362 -30.91 21.84 27.62
C VAL A 362 -31.61 20.67 28.33
N MET A 363 -32.48 20.96 29.29
CA MET A 363 -33.24 19.94 30.00
C MET A 363 -34.21 19.18 29.05
N GLU A 364 -34.86 19.92 28.13
CA GLU A 364 -35.72 19.35 27.09
C GLU A 364 -34.91 18.46 26.17
N TYR A 365 -33.77 18.97 25.64
CA TYR A 365 -32.86 18.18 24.81
C TYR A 365 -32.40 16.88 25.45
N LEU A 366 -31.96 16.92 26.70
CA LEU A 366 -31.53 15.73 27.44
C LEU A 366 -32.70 14.75 27.69
N GLY A 367 -33.93 15.26 27.84
CA GLY A 367 -35.13 14.44 27.98
C GLY A 367 -35.54 13.72 26.68
N GLU A 368 -35.30 14.35 25.55
CA GLU A 368 -35.58 13.75 24.22
C GLU A 368 -34.55 12.69 23.82
N HIS A 369 -33.29 12.79 24.32
CA HIS A 369 -32.16 11.94 23.94
C HIS A 369 -31.74 10.96 25.04
N LEU A 370 -32.67 10.37 25.74
CA LEU A 370 -32.40 9.39 26.82
C LEU A 370 -31.67 8.12 26.35
N GLU A 371 -31.69 7.83 25.05
CA GLU A 371 -30.95 6.72 24.44
C GLU A 371 -29.43 6.80 24.66
N HIS A 372 -28.85 7.99 24.74
CA HIS A 372 -27.41 8.18 24.96
C HIS A 372 -26.97 7.62 26.33
N ARG A 373 -27.87 7.62 27.32
CA ARG A 373 -27.61 7.04 28.65
C ARG A 373 -27.27 5.56 28.58
N GLY A 374 -27.92 4.82 27.65
CA GLY A 374 -27.77 3.37 27.54
C GLY A 374 -26.34 2.92 27.25
N LEU A 375 -25.60 3.70 26.47
CA LEU A 375 -24.22 3.39 26.08
C LEU A 375 -23.21 3.51 27.22
N TRP A 376 -23.53 4.33 28.24
CA TRP A 376 -22.63 4.67 29.35
C TRP A 376 -23.17 4.23 30.71
N LYS A 377 -24.36 3.63 30.76
CA LYS A 377 -24.98 3.16 32.00
C LYS A 377 -24.09 2.16 32.72
N GLY A 378 -23.84 2.40 34.00
CA GLY A 378 -22.98 1.58 34.84
C GLY A 378 -21.49 1.92 34.77
N VAL A 379 -21.09 2.94 33.98
CA VAL A 379 -19.73 3.47 33.98
C VAL A 379 -19.66 4.64 34.95
N PRO A 380 -18.82 4.59 36.01
CA PRO A 380 -18.61 5.72 36.90
C PRO A 380 -17.75 6.77 36.17
N ILE A 381 -18.34 7.91 35.83
CA ILE A 381 -17.64 9.06 35.26
C ILE A 381 -17.25 10.00 36.41
N GLN A 382 -16.02 9.90 36.89
CA GLN A 382 -15.52 10.73 37.97
C GLN A 382 -15.05 12.11 37.45
N ARG A 383 -14.91 13.09 38.33
CA ARG A 383 -14.40 14.44 37.99
C ARG A 383 -12.99 14.41 37.40
N ASP A 384 -12.19 13.40 37.72
CA ASP A 384 -10.84 13.18 37.18
C ASP A 384 -10.82 12.47 35.81
N GLY A 385 -11.98 12.12 35.26
CA GLY A 385 -12.10 11.45 33.97
C GLY A 385 -11.49 10.05 33.91
N LYS A 386 -11.25 9.43 35.06
CA LYS A 386 -10.64 8.10 35.14
C LYS A 386 -11.67 7.03 35.45
N VAL A 387 -11.49 5.87 34.87
CA VAL A 387 -12.33 4.69 35.08
C VAL A 387 -11.46 3.45 35.30
N LEU A 388 -11.89 2.58 36.22
CA LEU A 388 -11.21 1.32 36.44
C LEU A 388 -11.62 0.32 35.36
N LEU A 389 -10.64 -0.07 34.54
CA LEU A 389 -10.83 -1.02 33.43
C LEU A 389 -10.61 -2.45 33.86
N ARG A 390 -11.11 -3.39 33.07
CA ARG A 390 -10.83 -4.83 33.19
C ARG A 390 -9.96 -5.29 32.02
N ASP A 391 -9.08 -6.25 32.30
CA ASP A 391 -8.29 -6.92 31.27
C ASP A 391 -9.21 -7.90 30.48
N GLY A 392 -9.19 -7.80 29.15
CA GLY A 392 -10.00 -8.65 28.28
C GLY A 392 -9.67 -10.15 28.40
N ARG A 393 -8.41 -10.47 28.69
CA ARG A 393 -7.94 -11.87 28.75
C ARG A 393 -8.24 -12.56 30.08
N THR A 394 -8.11 -11.84 31.19
CA THR A 394 -8.30 -12.39 32.53
C THR A 394 -9.66 -12.05 33.14
N GLY A 395 -10.26 -10.95 32.71
CA GLY A 395 -11.50 -10.41 33.28
C GLY A 395 -11.28 -9.68 34.61
N GLU A 396 -10.05 -9.61 35.11
CA GLU A 396 -9.71 -8.95 36.37
C GLU A 396 -9.56 -7.42 36.18
N TYR A 397 -9.69 -6.68 37.25
CA TYR A 397 -9.46 -5.22 37.23
C TYR A 397 -7.98 -4.91 37.16
N PHE A 398 -7.62 -3.86 36.41
CA PHE A 398 -6.28 -3.28 36.51
C PHE A 398 -6.09 -2.57 37.85
N ASP A 399 -4.86 -2.50 38.34
CA ASP A 399 -4.53 -1.93 39.66
C ASP A 399 -4.82 -0.43 39.75
N SER A 400 -4.77 0.31 38.66
CA SER A 400 -4.92 1.75 38.62
C SER A 400 -6.03 2.18 37.66
N PRO A 401 -6.80 3.24 38.04
CA PRO A 401 -7.80 3.79 37.15
C PRO A 401 -7.14 4.48 35.95
N THR A 402 -7.77 4.34 34.77
CA THR A 402 -7.26 4.78 33.48
C THR A 402 -8.07 5.96 32.96
N THR A 403 -7.40 6.97 32.41
CA THR A 403 -8.06 8.06 31.66
C THR A 403 -8.62 7.53 30.35
N ILE A 404 -9.91 7.70 30.16
CA ILE A 404 -10.63 7.24 28.97
C ILE A 404 -11.47 8.35 28.36
N GLY A 405 -11.78 8.23 27.09
CA GLY A 405 -12.69 9.12 26.39
C GLY A 405 -12.56 8.99 24.89
N HIS A 406 -13.18 9.91 24.17
CA HIS A 406 -13.09 9.95 22.71
C HIS A 406 -12.07 11.00 22.27
N MET A 407 -11.22 10.68 21.32
CA MET A 407 -10.30 11.62 20.69
C MET A 407 -10.49 11.57 19.18
N HIS A 408 -10.42 12.72 18.53
CA HIS A 408 -10.39 12.75 17.06
C HIS A 408 -9.03 12.26 16.58
N TYR A 409 -9.01 11.03 16.04
CA TYR A 409 -7.80 10.34 15.64
C TYR A 409 -7.82 10.08 14.12
N LEU A 410 -6.71 10.39 13.45
CA LEU A 410 -6.57 10.38 12.01
C LEU A 410 -5.63 9.28 11.55
N LYS A 411 -5.95 8.63 10.45
CA LYS A 411 -5.02 7.82 9.66
C LYS A 411 -4.28 8.76 8.71
N LEU A 412 -2.96 8.77 8.77
CA LEU A 412 -2.14 9.60 7.89
C LEU A 412 -1.85 8.89 6.56
N HIS A 413 -1.48 9.67 5.53
CA HIS A 413 -1.17 9.13 4.19
C HIS A 413 0.18 8.40 4.13
N HIS A 414 0.86 8.20 5.25
CA HIS A 414 2.09 7.42 5.39
C HIS A 414 1.77 5.96 5.69
N LEU A 415 1.28 5.24 4.66
CA LEU A 415 0.91 3.83 4.76
C LEU A 415 2.14 2.94 4.57
N VAL A 416 2.18 1.83 5.30
CA VAL A 416 3.29 0.86 5.22
C VAL A 416 3.41 0.23 3.84
N ASP A 417 2.29 -0.05 3.16
CA ASP A 417 2.27 -0.68 1.84
C ASP A 417 3.01 0.15 0.78
N ASP A 418 3.00 1.47 0.90
CA ASP A 418 3.73 2.35 -0.01
C ASP A 418 5.25 2.40 0.27
N LYS A 419 5.69 1.95 1.44
CA LYS A 419 7.07 2.06 1.92
C LYS A 419 7.79 0.72 2.02
N ILE A 420 7.07 -0.37 2.26
CA ILE A 420 7.64 -1.71 2.32
C ILE A 420 8.24 -2.08 0.97
N HIS A 421 9.50 -2.48 0.98
CA HIS A 421 10.23 -2.82 -0.23
C HIS A 421 11.36 -3.80 0.08
N ALA A 422 11.53 -4.78 -0.80
CA ALA A 422 12.64 -5.73 -0.77
C ALA A 422 13.15 -5.97 -2.19
N ARG A 423 14.42 -6.32 -2.30
CA ARG A 423 15.08 -6.60 -3.57
C ARG A 423 16.06 -7.74 -3.39
N SER A 424 16.07 -8.67 -4.33
CA SER A 424 17.16 -9.63 -4.53
C SER A 424 18.08 -9.15 -5.66
N THR A 425 17.60 -9.19 -6.89
CA THR A 425 18.24 -8.66 -8.10
C THR A 425 17.29 -7.65 -8.75
N GLY A 426 17.83 -6.75 -9.57
CA GLY A 426 17.04 -5.73 -10.24
C GLY A 426 17.91 -4.84 -11.13
N PRO A 427 17.40 -3.69 -11.59
CA PRO A 427 18.13 -2.81 -12.49
C PRO A 427 19.34 -2.14 -11.83
N TYR A 428 20.36 -1.88 -12.63
CA TYR A 428 21.61 -1.25 -12.23
C TYR A 428 21.88 0.00 -13.08
N ALA A 429 22.63 0.96 -12.51
CA ALA A 429 23.07 2.14 -13.23
C ALA A 429 24.06 1.75 -14.35
N LEU A 430 23.98 2.41 -15.50
CA LEU A 430 24.78 2.05 -16.68
C LEU A 430 26.30 2.30 -16.47
N VAL A 431 26.69 3.37 -15.82
CA VAL A 431 28.09 3.76 -15.65
C VAL A 431 28.72 3.08 -14.44
N THR A 432 28.13 3.24 -13.26
CA THR A 432 28.69 2.73 -12.00
C THR A 432 28.35 1.29 -11.71
N GLN A 433 27.41 0.69 -12.43
CA GLN A 433 26.90 -0.67 -12.20
C GLN A 433 26.37 -0.90 -10.78
N GLN A 434 26.04 0.17 -10.07
CA GLN A 434 25.42 0.08 -8.74
C GLN A 434 23.90 -0.10 -8.85
N PRO A 435 23.25 -0.76 -7.87
CA PRO A 435 21.81 -0.85 -7.83
C PRO A 435 21.16 0.55 -7.85
N LEU A 436 20.08 0.70 -8.63
CA LEU A 436 19.28 1.92 -8.59
C LEU A 436 18.66 2.12 -7.21
N GLY A 437 18.28 3.34 -6.84
CA GLY A 437 17.58 3.66 -5.61
C GLY A 437 16.07 3.78 -5.81
N GLY A 438 15.29 3.59 -4.73
CA GLY A 438 13.85 3.82 -4.70
C GLY A 438 13.00 2.61 -5.04
N LYS A 439 11.81 2.52 -4.39
CA LYS A 439 10.85 1.41 -4.55
C LYS A 439 10.30 1.34 -5.99
N ALA A 440 9.99 2.49 -6.60
CA ALA A 440 9.41 2.55 -7.93
C ALA A 440 10.33 1.98 -9.03
N GLN A 441 11.64 2.02 -8.82
CA GLN A 441 12.65 1.50 -9.74
C GLN A 441 13.14 0.09 -9.35
N PHE A 442 12.47 -0.57 -8.43
CA PHE A 442 12.92 -1.83 -7.83
C PHE A 442 14.37 -1.75 -7.35
N GLY A 443 14.69 -0.64 -6.67
CA GLY A 443 16.03 -0.29 -6.23
C GLY A 443 16.46 -0.94 -4.93
N GLY A 444 17.75 -0.84 -4.62
CA GLY A 444 18.34 -1.30 -3.37
C GLY A 444 18.35 -0.22 -2.29
N GLN A 445 18.71 -0.63 -1.07
CA GLN A 445 18.91 0.29 0.04
C GLN A 445 20.29 0.95 -0.07
N ARG A 446 20.37 2.22 0.33
CA ARG A 446 21.66 2.92 0.41
C ARG A 446 22.40 2.52 1.68
N PHE A 447 23.58 1.98 1.53
CA PHE A 447 24.54 1.77 2.61
C PHE A 447 25.51 2.96 2.65
N GLY A 448 25.24 3.92 3.52
CA GLY A 448 25.97 5.18 3.57
C GLY A 448 27.33 5.07 4.26
N GLU A 449 28.06 6.19 4.30
CA GLU A 449 29.38 6.27 4.92
C GLU A 449 29.34 5.94 6.43
N MET A 450 28.31 6.41 7.14
CA MET A 450 28.17 6.14 8.58
C MET A 450 27.89 4.66 8.88
N GLU A 451 27.15 3.97 8.03
CA GLU A 451 26.90 2.52 8.13
C GLU A 451 28.19 1.72 7.87
N VAL A 452 29.04 2.19 6.96
CA VAL A 452 30.39 1.62 6.75
C VAL A 452 31.23 1.73 8.02
N TRP A 453 31.27 2.91 8.66
CA TRP A 453 31.97 3.11 9.92
C TRP A 453 31.47 2.17 11.03
N ALA A 454 30.19 1.89 11.06
CA ALA A 454 29.63 0.94 12.04
C ALA A 454 30.20 -0.47 11.83
N LEU A 455 30.29 -0.95 10.59
CA LEU A 455 30.90 -2.26 10.29
C LEU A 455 32.40 -2.29 10.58
N GLU A 456 33.12 -1.20 10.32
CA GLU A 456 34.53 -1.05 10.69
C GLU A 456 34.72 -1.12 12.21
N ALA A 457 33.85 -0.46 12.97
CA ALA A 457 33.88 -0.48 14.44
C ALA A 457 33.65 -1.89 15.02
N TYR A 458 32.80 -2.69 14.36
CA TYR A 458 32.59 -4.11 14.75
C TYR A 458 33.68 -5.04 14.22
N GLY A 459 34.59 -4.59 13.36
CA GLY A 459 35.60 -5.41 12.72
C GLY A 459 35.04 -6.44 11.72
N ALA A 460 33.84 -6.19 11.18
CA ALA A 460 33.13 -7.07 10.26
C ALA A 460 33.62 -6.90 8.82
N SER A 461 34.91 -7.22 8.55
CA SER A 461 35.57 -6.97 7.27
C SER A 461 34.97 -7.76 6.11
N TYR A 462 34.63 -9.04 6.30
CA TYR A 462 34.04 -9.87 5.26
C TYR A 462 32.65 -9.38 4.86
N THR A 463 31.83 -8.99 5.82
CA THR A 463 30.49 -8.41 5.56
C THR A 463 30.60 -7.11 4.80
N LEU A 464 31.55 -6.24 5.16
CA LEU A 464 31.80 -4.98 4.46
C LEU A 464 32.25 -5.22 3.01
N GLN A 465 33.18 -6.14 2.81
CA GLN A 465 33.65 -6.53 1.48
C GLN A 465 32.51 -7.06 0.61
N GLU A 466 31.68 -7.92 1.14
CA GLU A 466 30.53 -8.48 0.44
C GLU A 466 29.52 -7.39 0.02
N ILE A 467 29.20 -6.45 0.91
CA ILE A 467 28.28 -5.33 0.63
C ILE A 467 28.84 -4.41 -0.46
N MET A 468 30.15 -4.16 -0.44
CA MET A 468 30.79 -3.24 -1.39
C MET A 468 31.06 -3.86 -2.77
N THR A 469 31.08 -5.18 -2.90
CA THR A 469 31.47 -5.88 -4.13
C THR A 469 30.33 -6.70 -4.72
N VAL A 470 30.15 -7.93 -4.27
CA VAL A 470 29.21 -8.91 -4.86
C VAL A 470 27.75 -8.54 -4.72
N LYS A 471 27.38 -7.72 -3.75
CA LYS A 471 26.02 -7.18 -3.57
C LYS A 471 25.80 -5.84 -4.24
N SER A 472 26.84 -5.20 -4.80
CA SER A 472 26.75 -3.87 -5.39
C SER A 472 27.23 -3.85 -6.84
N ASP A 473 28.47 -3.52 -7.11
CA ASP A 473 28.98 -3.12 -8.41
C ASP A 473 30.01 -4.08 -9.05
N ASP A 474 30.32 -5.21 -8.42
CA ASP A 474 31.09 -6.28 -9.06
C ASP A 474 30.18 -7.11 -9.99
N VAL A 475 30.23 -6.84 -11.29
CA VAL A 475 29.34 -7.44 -12.30
C VAL A 475 29.51 -8.95 -12.37
N VAL A 476 30.75 -9.44 -12.43
CA VAL A 476 31.06 -10.88 -12.51
C VAL A 476 30.76 -11.58 -11.18
N GLY A 477 31.15 -10.95 -10.08
CA GLY A 477 30.93 -11.47 -8.75
C GLY A 477 29.44 -11.65 -8.41
N ARG A 478 28.58 -10.73 -8.86
CA ARG A 478 27.10 -10.83 -8.65
C ARG A 478 26.54 -12.12 -9.25
N VAL A 479 26.89 -12.38 -10.50
CA VAL A 479 26.38 -13.54 -11.23
C VAL A 479 26.85 -14.85 -10.61
N LYS A 480 28.16 -14.96 -10.38
CA LYS A 480 28.74 -16.15 -9.74
C LYS A 480 28.19 -16.38 -8.33
N THR A 481 27.96 -15.30 -7.58
CA THR A 481 27.34 -15.38 -6.24
C THR A 481 25.91 -15.90 -6.30
N TYR A 482 25.11 -15.40 -7.24
CA TYR A 482 23.73 -15.86 -7.43
C TYR A 482 23.70 -17.34 -7.83
N GLU A 483 24.57 -17.75 -8.74
CA GLU A 483 24.73 -19.16 -9.16
C GLU A 483 25.17 -20.06 -7.98
N ALA A 484 26.16 -19.63 -7.18
CA ALA A 484 26.62 -20.35 -6.01
C ALA A 484 25.50 -20.53 -4.95
N ILE A 485 24.67 -19.49 -4.74
CA ILE A 485 23.52 -19.58 -3.82
C ILE A 485 22.50 -20.61 -4.31
N ILE A 486 22.16 -20.62 -5.62
CA ILE A 486 21.23 -21.60 -6.19
C ILE A 486 21.78 -23.04 -6.05
N LYS A 487 23.07 -23.23 -6.30
CA LYS A 487 23.73 -24.54 -6.19
C LYS A 487 24.03 -24.96 -4.75
N GLY A 488 23.90 -24.06 -3.76
CA GLY A 488 24.27 -24.31 -2.36
C GLY A 488 25.78 -24.35 -2.11
N GLU A 489 26.56 -23.71 -2.98
CA GLU A 489 28.02 -23.61 -2.90
C GLU A 489 28.47 -22.37 -2.12
N ASN A 490 29.75 -22.32 -1.73
CA ASN A 490 30.31 -21.13 -1.10
C ASN A 490 30.44 -19.98 -2.09
N ILE A 491 30.21 -18.76 -1.62
CA ILE A 491 30.38 -17.54 -2.41
C ILE A 491 31.84 -17.42 -2.86
N PRO A 492 32.12 -17.18 -4.17
CA PRO A 492 33.48 -17.01 -4.69
C PRO A 492 34.13 -15.73 -4.16
N GLU A 493 35.45 -15.64 -4.31
CA GLU A 493 36.19 -14.42 -3.99
C GLU A 493 35.69 -13.26 -4.86
N PRO A 494 35.47 -12.05 -4.26
CA PRO A 494 34.98 -10.90 -4.99
C PRO A 494 36.01 -10.35 -5.96
N GLY A 495 35.55 -9.80 -7.07
CA GLY A 495 36.34 -9.11 -8.07
C GLY A 495 36.57 -7.62 -7.76
N ILE A 496 36.99 -6.87 -8.77
CA ILE A 496 37.24 -5.42 -8.67
C ILE A 496 35.91 -4.69 -8.96
N PRO A 497 35.47 -3.77 -8.08
CA PRO A 497 34.28 -2.96 -8.30
C PRO A 497 34.35 -2.08 -9.54
N GLU A 498 33.26 -2.00 -10.33
CA GLU A 498 33.22 -1.14 -11.53
C GLU A 498 33.37 0.36 -11.19
N SER A 499 32.83 0.80 -10.05
CA SER A 499 33.00 2.18 -9.58
C SER A 499 34.47 2.55 -9.37
N PHE A 500 35.32 1.61 -8.95
CA PHE A 500 36.74 1.81 -8.83
C PHE A 500 37.42 1.96 -10.20
N LYS A 501 37.03 1.16 -11.19
CA LYS A 501 37.52 1.29 -12.58
C LYS A 501 37.14 2.66 -13.17
N VAL A 502 35.91 3.12 -12.93
CA VAL A 502 35.42 4.44 -13.35
C VAL A 502 36.28 5.54 -12.71
N LEU A 503 36.55 5.47 -11.40
CA LEU A 503 37.40 6.43 -10.69
C LEU A 503 38.80 6.52 -11.30
N LEU A 504 39.43 5.37 -11.58
CA LEU A 504 40.76 5.35 -12.23
C LEU A 504 40.75 6.03 -13.60
N LYS A 505 39.71 5.77 -14.41
CA LYS A 505 39.56 6.41 -15.73
C LYS A 505 39.30 7.90 -15.63
N GLU A 506 38.57 8.36 -14.64
CA GLU A 506 38.35 9.78 -14.37
C GLU A 506 39.67 10.47 -13.95
N LEU A 507 40.47 9.86 -13.07
CA LEU A 507 41.78 10.38 -12.69
C LEU A 507 42.75 10.44 -13.88
N GLN A 508 42.77 9.39 -14.71
CA GLN A 508 43.57 9.38 -15.96
C GLN A 508 43.13 10.48 -16.94
N SER A 509 41.83 10.77 -17.02
CA SER A 509 41.29 11.85 -17.86
C SER A 509 41.74 13.24 -17.40
N LEU A 510 42.03 13.41 -16.12
CA LEU A 510 42.64 14.63 -15.56
C LEU A 510 44.14 14.73 -15.77
N GLY A 511 44.76 13.78 -16.49
CA GLY A 511 46.21 13.77 -16.79
C GLY A 511 47.04 13.14 -15.67
N LEU A 512 46.46 12.45 -14.72
CA LEU A 512 47.16 11.71 -13.66
C LEU A 512 47.47 10.29 -14.15
N ASP A 513 48.72 9.83 -14.02
CA ASP A 513 49.09 8.44 -14.29
C ASP A 513 48.89 7.59 -13.04
N VAL A 514 47.70 6.99 -12.93
CA VAL A 514 47.32 6.14 -11.80
C VAL A 514 47.32 4.69 -12.28
N ARG A 515 48.13 3.84 -11.64
CA ARG A 515 48.25 2.41 -11.94
C ARG A 515 48.12 1.58 -10.67
N VAL A 516 47.50 0.41 -10.78
CA VAL A 516 47.41 -0.56 -9.72
C VAL A 516 48.44 -1.65 -9.97
N LEU A 517 49.37 -1.83 -9.03
CA LEU A 517 50.48 -2.77 -9.14
C LEU A 517 50.27 -3.90 -8.11
N ARG A 518 50.64 -5.13 -8.49
CA ARG A 518 50.77 -6.25 -7.57
C ARG A 518 52.04 -6.11 -6.74
N ASP A 519 52.20 -6.94 -5.69
CA ASP A 519 53.39 -6.97 -4.83
C ASP A 519 54.70 -7.28 -5.63
N ASN A 520 54.57 -7.98 -6.76
CA ASN A 520 55.66 -8.29 -7.66
C ASN A 520 56.02 -7.13 -8.63
N GLY A 521 55.32 -6.01 -8.56
CA GLY A 521 55.52 -4.84 -9.41
C GLY A 521 54.90 -4.92 -10.81
N GLU A 522 54.16 -5.98 -11.09
CA GLU A 522 53.39 -6.10 -12.33
C GLU A 522 52.08 -5.30 -12.28
N GLU A 523 51.70 -4.68 -13.40
CA GLU A 523 50.44 -3.94 -13.49
C GLU A 523 49.24 -4.92 -13.55
N VAL A 524 48.20 -4.60 -12.79
CA VAL A 524 46.94 -5.35 -12.83
C VAL A 524 46.13 -4.87 -14.03
N GLU A 525 45.86 -5.77 -14.99
CA GLU A 525 44.96 -5.47 -16.10
C GLU A 525 43.53 -5.31 -15.57
N MET A 526 42.96 -4.09 -15.73
CA MET A 526 41.61 -3.76 -15.27
C MET A 526 40.52 -4.12 -16.29
N SER A 527 40.92 -4.53 -17.50
CA SER A 527 39.99 -4.96 -18.55
C SER A 527 39.83 -6.49 -18.54
N GLU A 528 38.93 -7.02 -17.75
CA GLU A 528 38.41 -8.36 -18.03
C GLU A 528 37.45 -8.24 -19.23
N ASN A 529 37.84 -8.80 -20.37
CA ASN A 529 36.88 -9.12 -21.44
C ASN A 529 35.96 -10.19 -20.89
N ILE A 530 34.76 -9.80 -20.55
CA ILE A 530 33.71 -10.75 -20.13
C ILE A 530 33.24 -11.43 -21.42
N ASP A 531 33.81 -12.60 -21.72
CA ASP A 531 33.24 -13.51 -22.72
C ASP A 531 31.94 -14.10 -22.13
N TYR A 532 30.84 -13.46 -22.46
CA TYR A 532 29.48 -13.94 -22.13
C TYR A 532 29.11 -15.24 -22.83
N ALA A 533 30.02 -15.79 -23.65
CA ALA A 533 29.76 -16.95 -24.50
C ALA A 533 29.86 -18.31 -23.78
N ASP A 534 30.43 -18.35 -22.58
CA ASP A 534 30.74 -19.60 -21.87
C ASP A 534 29.84 -19.89 -20.64
N SER A 535 28.82 -19.10 -20.41
CA SER A 535 27.83 -19.43 -19.38
C SER A 535 26.56 -19.98 -20.04
N ASP A 536 26.28 -21.25 -19.84
CA ASP A 536 25.06 -21.96 -20.25
C ASP A 536 23.76 -21.41 -19.62
N LEU A 537 23.85 -20.35 -18.84
CA LEU A 537 22.73 -19.64 -18.25
C LEU A 537 22.47 -18.36 -19.04
N ASP A 538 21.27 -18.23 -19.60
CA ASP A 538 20.78 -17.00 -20.23
C ASP A 538 20.64 -15.89 -19.17
N LEU A 539 21.74 -15.19 -18.93
CA LEU A 539 21.87 -14.07 -17.98
C LEU A 539 20.85 -12.95 -18.21
N ARG A 540 20.34 -12.80 -19.43
CA ARG A 540 19.30 -11.81 -19.74
C ARG A 540 17.97 -12.18 -19.07
N SER A 541 17.59 -13.44 -19.03
CA SER A 541 16.36 -13.87 -18.37
C SER A 541 16.41 -13.70 -16.86
N ILE A 542 17.60 -13.85 -16.27
CA ILE A 542 17.83 -13.67 -14.82
C ILE A 542 17.86 -12.18 -14.45
N ILE A 543 18.47 -11.33 -15.29
CA ILE A 543 18.63 -9.87 -15.02
C ILE A 543 17.33 -9.11 -15.31
N GLU A 544 16.58 -9.49 -16.35
CA GLU A 544 15.32 -8.87 -16.76
C GLU A 544 14.12 -9.35 -15.94
N GLY A 545 14.30 -10.32 -15.04
CA GLY A 545 13.25 -10.79 -14.14
C GLY A 545 12.12 -11.56 -14.83
N ASP A 546 12.43 -12.26 -15.94
CA ASP A 546 11.49 -13.15 -16.59
C ASP A 546 11.22 -14.35 -15.67
N ARG A 547 10.19 -14.19 -14.83
CA ARG A 547 9.68 -15.23 -13.93
C ARG A 547 8.90 -16.24 -14.73
N ARG A 548 9.55 -17.08 -15.51
CA ARG A 548 9.04 -18.39 -15.82
C ARG A 548 9.44 -19.34 -14.68
N TYR A 549 8.72 -19.30 -13.60
CA TYR A 549 8.51 -20.49 -12.83
C TYR A 549 7.63 -21.40 -13.71
N GLU A 550 8.21 -22.18 -14.59
CA GLU A 550 7.67 -23.50 -14.86
C GLU A 550 7.71 -24.19 -13.50
N GLU A 551 6.53 -24.41 -12.93
CA GLU A 551 6.32 -25.44 -11.93
C GLU A 551 6.74 -26.77 -12.57
N LYS A 552 8.04 -27.07 -12.56
CA LYS A 552 8.44 -28.47 -12.43
C LYS A 552 7.99 -28.81 -11.02
N GLU A 553 6.98 -29.65 -10.95
CA GLU A 553 6.71 -30.47 -9.75
C GLU A 553 7.99 -31.25 -9.40
N GLU A 554 8.98 -30.59 -8.83
CA GLU A 554 10.00 -31.28 -8.06
C GLU A 554 9.27 -31.80 -6.82
N SER A 555 9.10 -33.12 -6.80
CA SER A 555 8.42 -33.82 -5.73
C SER A 555 9.01 -33.38 -4.40
N PHE A 556 8.18 -32.89 -3.48
CA PHE A 556 8.55 -32.53 -2.11
C PHE A 556 9.24 -33.68 -1.34
N GLY A 557 9.26 -34.88 -1.92
CA GLY A 557 9.94 -36.06 -1.42
C GLY A 557 11.47 -35.91 -1.31
N SER A 558 12.11 -35.06 -2.12
CA SER A 558 13.56 -34.82 -2.04
C SER A 558 13.98 -34.06 -0.79
N PHE A 559 13.05 -33.40 -0.09
CA PHE A 559 13.26 -32.68 1.16
C PHE A 559 12.79 -33.44 2.41
N GLY A 560 12.43 -34.73 2.28
CA GLY A 560 12.02 -35.58 3.39
C GLY A 560 10.57 -35.35 3.87
N PHE A 561 9.74 -34.69 3.09
CA PHE A 561 8.31 -34.56 3.34
C PHE A 561 7.53 -35.64 2.56
N GLN A 562 6.65 -36.37 3.26
CA GLN A 562 5.74 -37.33 2.66
C GLN A 562 4.38 -36.68 2.42
N LYS A 563 3.81 -36.92 1.25
CA LYS A 563 2.47 -36.42 0.88
C LYS A 563 1.42 -37.26 1.63
N GLN A 564 0.58 -36.60 2.44
CA GLN A 564 -0.50 -37.24 3.19
C GLN A 564 -1.85 -36.72 2.69
N GLU A 565 -2.80 -37.61 2.46
CA GLU A 565 -4.17 -37.28 2.10
C GLU A 565 -5.13 -37.51 3.27
N PHE A 566 -6.14 -36.66 3.35
CA PHE A 566 -7.20 -36.76 4.38
C PHE A 566 -8.29 -37.68 3.83
N LYS A 567 -8.39 -38.93 4.34
CA LYS A 567 -9.48 -39.85 4.04
C LYS A 567 -10.18 -40.27 5.35
N ASP A 568 -11.51 -40.14 5.37
CA ASP A 568 -12.39 -40.59 6.47
C ASP A 568 -12.05 -40.03 7.88
N GLY A 569 -11.45 -38.82 7.95
CA GLY A 569 -11.15 -38.13 9.22
C GLY A 569 -9.77 -38.41 9.80
N GLU A 570 -8.92 -39.17 9.10
CA GLU A 570 -7.53 -39.45 9.50
C GLU A 570 -6.56 -39.13 8.33
N LEU A 571 -5.33 -38.70 8.68
CA LEU A 571 -4.25 -38.48 7.74
C LEU A 571 -3.61 -39.84 7.39
N VAL A 572 -3.63 -40.22 6.12
CA VAL A 572 -3.04 -41.46 5.61
C VAL A 572 -1.96 -41.12 4.58
N ASP A 573 -0.86 -41.85 4.62
CA ASP A 573 0.22 -41.70 3.65
C ASP A 573 -0.27 -42.12 2.25
N SER A 574 -0.10 -41.27 1.22
CA SER A 574 -0.48 -41.61 -0.15
C SER A 574 0.51 -42.61 -0.72
N GLU A 575 0.04 -43.80 -1.13
CA GLU A 575 0.82 -44.76 -1.90
C GLU A 575 1.02 -44.23 -3.32
N GLU A 576 2.28 -44.03 -3.75
CA GLU A 576 2.64 -43.72 -5.13
C GLU A 576 2.39 -44.98 -5.97
N GLU A 577 1.46 -44.94 -6.91
CA GLU A 577 1.37 -45.91 -8.00
C GLU A 577 2.46 -45.57 -9.03
N ASP A 578 3.51 -46.41 -9.09
CA ASP A 578 4.53 -46.37 -10.13
C ASP A 578 3.89 -46.74 -11.46
N ASP A 579 3.56 -45.76 -12.29
CA ASP A 579 3.25 -45.95 -13.70
C ASP A 579 4.56 -46.23 -14.45
N TYR A 580 4.88 -47.53 -14.63
CA TYR A 580 5.88 -47.97 -15.56
C TYR A 580 5.43 -47.68 -17.01
N ILE A 581 6.05 -46.69 -17.63
CA ILE A 581 5.99 -46.49 -19.08
C ILE A 581 7.09 -47.36 -19.69
N ASP A 582 6.71 -48.44 -20.39
CA ASP A 582 7.56 -49.26 -21.24
C ASP A 582 8.21 -48.38 -22.32
N GLU A 583 9.51 -48.16 -22.25
CA GLU A 583 10.31 -47.68 -23.37
C GLU A 583 10.57 -48.85 -24.34
N PRO A 584 10.44 -48.67 -25.66
CA PRO A 584 10.76 -49.72 -26.64
C PRO A 584 12.28 -49.86 -26.79
N GLU A 585 12.74 -51.12 -26.69
CA GLU A 585 14.12 -51.54 -26.93
C GLU A 585 14.60 -51.09 -28.31
N GLU A 586 15.67 -50.30 -28.39
CA GLU A 586 16.44 -50.05 -29.58
C GLU A 586 17.44 -51.18 -29.82
N ASP A 587 17.31 -51.77 -30.98
CA ASP A 587 18.05 -52.90 -31.54
C ASP A 587 19.49 -52.46 -31.93
N ASP A 588 20.49 -52.99 -31.25
CA ASP A 588 21.91 -52.84 -31.59
C ASP A 588 22.24 -53.75 -32.81
N SER A 589 22.45 -53.16 -33.95
CA SER A 589 23.15 -53.87 -35.05
C SER A 589 24.39 -53.10 -35.48
N TYR A 590 25.52 -53.74 -35.15
CA TYR A 590 26.87 -53.44 -35.64
C TYR A 590 26.95 -53.26 -37.15
N ILE A 591 27.68 -52.25 -37.63
CA ILE A 591 28.45 -52.27 -38.86
C ILE A 591 29.80 -51.59 -38.61
N ASP A 592 30.85 -52.41 -38.57
CA ASP A 592 32.25 -52.10 -38.84
C ASP A 592 32.37 -51.56 -40.26
N ASP A 593 33.10 -50.50 -40.49
CA ASP A 593 33.96 -50.39 -41.67
C ASP A 593 35.08 -49.32 -41.44
N ASP A 594 36.25 -49.86 -41.44
CA ASP A 594 37.57 -49.30 -41.70
C ASP A 594 37.55 -48.35 -42.92
N TYR A 595 38.24 -47.23 -42.86
CA TYR A 595 39.27 -46.87 -43.85
C TYR A 595 40.12 -45.66 -43.43
N SER A 596 41.38 -45.90 -43.53
CA SER A 596 42.59 -45.11 -43.33
C SER A 596 42.73 -43.86 -44.22
N ASP A 597 43.51 -42.94 -43.67
CA ASP A 597 44.62 -42.17 -44.26
C ASP A 597 44.37 -41.16 -45.39
N ASN A 598 44.94 -40.06 -45.12
CA ASN A 598 45.87 -39.20 -45.90
C ASN A 598 45.49 -37.75 -46.21
N ASP A 599 46.40 -36.94 -45.66
CA ASP A 599 47.15 -35.86 -46.29
C ASP A 599 46.50 -34.50 -46.71
N LYS A 600 47.04 -33.51 -46.03
CA LYS A 600 47.54 -32.24 -46.58
C LYS A 600 46.61 -31.27 -47.33
N LEU A 601 46.27 -30.19 -46.73
CA LEU A 601 46.87 -28.83 -46.99
C LEU A 601 46.20 -27.82 -46.09
#